data_04e240d9fe9f947ac4929f2956b6a560
#
_entry.id   04e240d9fe9f947ac4929f2956b6a560
#
_cell.length_a   1.000
_cell.length_b   1.000
_cell.length_c   1.000
_cell.angle_alpha   90.00
_cell.angle_beta   90.00
_cell.angle_gamma   90.00
#
_symmetry.space_group_name_H-M   'P 1'
#
loop_
_entity.id
_entity.type
_entity.pdbx_description
1 polymer ?
#
loop_
_entity_poly.entity_id
_entity_poly.type
_entity_poly.pdbx_seq_one_letter_code
_entity_poly.pdbx_strand_id
1 'polypeptide(L)'
;MSIPLIETRNLKKYFDTPRGMLHAVDGVNISIQAGNTLGVVGESGCGKSTLGRTILQLIKPTSGEVLYNGQNIAGYNERQMASIRRDMQIIFQDPFSSLNPRMTVRDIIAEPIRVCKLCHGNAEIYERVDKLMDKVGLASRFENAYPHELDGGRRQRIGIARALAVEPKFIVCDEPVSALDVSIQAQILNLLMDLQSDMGLTYMFITHDLSVVKHISNEIAVMYLGQCVERVNSDRLFENPLHPYTKALLAAIPIPKLMPRKRGAGIIKGEVS
;
A
#
# COMPACT_ATOMS: atom_id res chain seq x y z
N MET A 1 7.32 -1.64 25.82
CA MET A 1 7.25 -1.46 24.36
C MET A 1 5.79 -1.59 23.96
N SER A 2 5.27 -0.68 23.14
CA SER A 2 3.90 -0.77 22.63
C SER A 2 3.77 -1.96 21.67
N ILE A 3 2.62 -2.63 21.68
CA ILE A 3 2.31 -3.72 20.75
C ILE A 3 2.17 -3.10 19.35
N PRO A 4 2.86 -3.64 18.33
CA PRO A 4 2.70 -3.17 16.95
C PRO A 4 1.26 -3.39 16.47
N LEU A 5 0.75 -2.51 15.61
CA LEU A 5 -0.56 -2.70 14.97
C LEU A 5 -0.53 -3.91 14.03
N ILE A 6 0.53 -4.01 13.21
CA ILE A 6 0.80 -5.14 12.32
C ILE A 6 2.18 -5.72 12.65
N GLU A 7 2.26 -7.05 12.73
CA GLU A 7 3.53 -7.78 12.84
C GLU A 7 3.46 -9.05 11.98
N THR A 8 4.56 -9.37 11.31
CA THR A 8 4.70 -10.67 10.64
C THR A 8 5.87 -11.43 11.23
N ARG A 9 5.70 -12.76 11.40
CA ARG A 9 6.74 -13.65 11.93
C ARG A 9 6.97 -14.78 10.96
N ASN A 10 8.16 -14.85 10.39
CA ASN A 10 8.59 -15.85 9.41
C ASN A 10 7.53 -16.09 8.33
N LEU A 11 6.93 -14.98 7.83
CA LEU A 11 5.83 -15.05 6.88
C LEU A 11 6.32 -15.56 5.54
N LYS A 12 5.63 -16.58 5.00
CA LYS A 12 5.96 -17.21 3.73
C LYS A 12 4.73 -17.30 2.84
N LYS A 13 4.91 -16.99 1.56
CA LYS A 13 3.94 -17.27 0.51
C LYS A 13 4.64 -17.80 -0.72
N TYR A 14 4.30 -19.02 -1.06
CA TYR A 14 4.82 -19.74 -2.23
C TYR A 14 3.68 -20.02 -3.19
N PHE A 15 3.98 -20.08 -4.48
CA PHE A 15 3.06 -20.44 -5.54
C PHE A 15 3.63 -21.58 -6.37
N ASP A 16 2.81 -22.58 -6.65
CA ASP A 16 3.16 -23.61 -7.60
C ASP A 16 3.08 -23.05 -9.01
N THR A 17 4.16 -23.21 -9.77
CA THR A 17 4.22 -22.79 -11.16
C THR A 17 4.69 -23.96 -12.04
N PRO A 18 4.45 -23.93 -13.37
CA PRO A 18 4.97 -24.96 -14.27
C PRO A 18 6.50 -25.12 -14.26
N ARG A 19 7.22 -24.09 -13.76
CA ARG A 19 8.69 -24.09 -13.68
C ARG A 19 9.21 -24.44 -12.27
N GLY A 20 8.33 -24.80 -11.34
CA GLY A 20 8.67 -25.06 -9.95
C GLY A 20 8.02 -24.10 -8.96
N MET A 21 8.42 -24.16 -7.71
CA MET A 21 7.84 -23.35 -6.64
C MET A 21 8.43 -21.94 -6.65
N LEU A 22 7.55 -20.93 -6.80
CA LEU A 22 7.92 -19.53 -6.70
C LEU A 22 7.81 -19.07 -5.24
N HIS A 23 8.91 -18.66 -4.64
CA HIS A 23 9.01 -18.11 -3.29
C HIS A 23 8.73 -16.59 -3.33
N ALA A 24 7.48 -16.19 -3.45
CA ALA A 24 7.11 -14.78 -3.59
C ALA A 24 7.29 -13.96 -2.30
N VAL A 25 7.12 -14.60 -1.14
CA VAL A 25 7.46 -14.06 0.19
C VAL A 25 8.13 -15.20 0.95
N ASP A 26 9.32 -14.98 1.47
CA ASP A 26 10.11 -16.02 2.13
C ASP A 26 10.75 -15.51 3.43
N GLY A 27 10.16 -15.90 4.57
CA GLY A 27 10.68 -15.63 5.89
C GLY A 27 10.63 -14.15 6.31
N VAL A 28 9.65 -13.38 5.83
CA VAL A 28 9.57 -11.93 6.09
C VAL A 28 9.10 -11.64 7.51
N ASN A 29 9.91 -10.83 8.23
CA ASN A 29 9.64 -10.34 9.57
C ASN A 29 9.60 -8.81 9.56
N ILE A 30 8.41 -8.23 9.72
CA ILE A 30 8.20 -6.77 9.80
C ILE A 30 7.25 -6.46 10.95
N SER A 31 7.32 -5.24 11.45
CA SER A 31 6.38 -4.70 12.43
C SER A 31 6.06 -3.25 12.09
N ILE A 32 4.81 -2.83 12.25
CA ILE A 32 4.35 -1.47 11.95
C ILE A 32 3.61 -0.96 13.19
N GLN A 33 4.11 0.13 13.76
CA GLN A 33 3.46 0.78 14.88
C GLN A 33 2.24 1.56 14.40
N ALA A 34 1.22 1.68 15.27
CA ALA A 34 0.05 2.49 14.97
C ALA A 34 0.44 3.95 14.63
N GLY A 35 -0.16 4.52 13.59
CA GLY A 35 0.12 5.87 13.11
C GLY A 35 1.38 6.00 12.25
N ASN A 36 2.18 4.96 12.07
CA ASN A 36 3.41 5.00 11.26
C ASN A 36 3.20 4.49 9.84
N THR A 37 4.09 4.92 8.95
CA THR A 37 4.22 4.40 7.59
C THR A 37 5.46 3.53 7.46
N LEU A 38 5.27 2.26 7.07
CA LEU A 38 6.34 1.40 6.57
C LEU A 38 6.38 1.46 5.04
N GLY A 39 7.45 2.05 4.48
CA GLY A 39 7.74 1.96 3.06
C GLY A 39 8.27 0.57 2.70
N VAL A 40 7.78 -0.01 1.61
CA VAL A 40 8.26 -1.29 1.08
C VAL A 40 8.73 -1.08 -0.34
N VAL A 41 10.03 -1.24 -0.56
CA VAL A 41 10.67 -0.96 -1.84
C VAL A 41 11.43 -2.18 -2.39
N GLY A 42 11.69 -2.17 -3.68
CA GLY A 42 12.42 -3.21 -4.41
C GLY A 42 11.98 -3.27 -5.86
N GLU A 43 12.67 -4.05 -6.68
CA GLU A 43 12.33 -4.23 -8.10
C GLU A 43 10.94 -4.82 -8.32
N SER A 44 10.40 -4.65 -9.55
CA SER A 44 9.15 -5.29 -9.92
C SER A 44 9.28 -6.81 -9.83
N GLY A 45 8.23 -7.47 -9.31
CA GLY A 45 8.24 -8.93 -9.14
C GLY A 45 8.95 -9.47 -7.88
N CYS A 46 9.62 -8.64 -7.06
CA CYS A 46 10.31 -9.12 -5.86
C CYS A 46 9.40 -9.51 -4.68
N GLY A 47 8.06 -9.46 -4.83
CA GLY A 47 7.11 -9.96 -3.83
C GLY A 47 6.39 -8.89 -3.00
N LYS A 48 6.58 -7.59 -3.22
CA LYS A 48 5.99 -6.48 -2.44
C LYS A 48 4.47 -6.53 -2.35
N SER A 49 3.78 -6.57 -3.49
CA SER A 49 2.31 -6.62 -3.54
C SER A 49 1.77 -7.94 -2.99
N THR A 50 2.52 -9.04 -3.18
CA THR A 50 2.20 -10.34 -2.57
C THR A 50 2.27 -10.26 -1.05
N LEU A 51 3.30 -9.60 -0.49
CA LEU A 51 3.44 -9.39 0.94
C LEU A 51 2.24 -8.59 1.50
N GLY A 52 1.90 -7.45 0.90
CA GLY A 52 0.76 -6.63 1.32
C GLY A 52 -0.57 -7.41 1.28
N ARG A 53 -0.84 -8.13 0.20
CA ARG A 53 -2.06 -8.95 0.05
C ARG A 53 -2.08 -10.14 1.00
N THR A 54 -0.92 -10.70 1.37
CA THR A 54 -0.83 -11.79 2.35
C THR A 54 -1.09 -11.26 3.77
N ILE A 55 -0.58 -10.08 4.11
CA ILE A 55 -0.87 -9.40 5.39
C ILE A 55 -2.37 -9.14 5.53
N LEU A 56 -3.03 -8.66 4.48
CA LEU A 56 -4.49 -8.44 4.45
C LEU A 56 -5.32 -9.73 4.39
N GLN A 57 -4.69 -10.90 4.35
CA GLN A 57 -5.36 -12.21 4.19
C GLN A 57 -6.22 -12.31 2.91
N LEU A 58 -5.93 -11.48 1.89
CA LEU A 58 -6.48 -11.63 0.53
C LEU A 58 -5.85 -12.82 -0.18
N ILE A 59 -4.62 -13.14 0.18
CA ILE A 59 -3.89 -14.34 -0.22
C ILE A 59 -3.49 -15.07 1.05
N LYS A 60 -3.89 -16.33 1.21
CA LYS A 60 -3.52 -17.14 2.37
C LYS A 60 -2.01 -17.39 2.39
N PRO A 61 -1.34 -17.21 3.55
CA PRO A 61 0.07 -17.55 3.68
C PRO A 61 0.30 -19.05 3.50
N THR A 62 1.50 -19.43 3.06
CA THR A 62 1.93 -20.83 3.04
C THR A 62 2.33 -21.27 4.45
N SER A 63 3.00 -20.38 5.20
CA SER A 63 3.35 -20.58 6.61
C SER A 63 3.73 -19.24 7.25
N GLY A 64 3.99 -19.26 8.57
CA GLY A 64 4.29 -18.07 9.35
C GLY A 64 3.04 -17.42 9.93
N GLU A 65 3.21 -16.28 10.56
CA GLU A 65 2.16 -15.59 11.29
C GLU A 65 1.96 -14.16 10.76
N VAL A 66 0.71 -13.70 10.82
CA VAL A 66 0.32 -12.30 10.68
C VAL A 66 -0.44 -11.90 11.92
N LEU A 67 0.13 -10.98 12.69
CA LEU A 67 -0.48 -10.49 13.91
C LEU A 67 -1.07 -9.10 13.68
N TYR A 68 -2.33 -8.94 14.07
CA TYR A 68 -3.04 -7.68 14.16
C TYR A 68 -3.32 -7.37 15.64
N ASN A 69 -2.78 -6.27 16.16
CA ASN A 69 -2.81 -5.93 17.59
C ASN A 69 -2.35 -7.10 18.48
N GLY A 70 -1.29 -7.82 18.08
CA GLY A 70 -0.75 -8.96 18.80
C GLY A 70 -1.53 -10.28 18.63
N GLN A 71 -2.65 -10.28 17.92
CA GLN A 71 -3.46 -11.47 17.68
C GLN A 71 -3.18 -12.06 16.30
N ASN A 72 -2.82 -13.35 16.22
CA ASN A 72 -2.55 -14.02 14.95
C ASN A 72 -3.85 -14.23 14.15
N ILE A 73 -3.91 -13.63 12.96
CA ILE A 73 -5.07 -13.68 12.07
C ILE A 73 -4.88 -14.64 10.88
N ALA A 74 -3.71 -15.26 10.73
CA ALA A 74 -3.39 -16.10 9.56
C ALA A 74 -4.29 -17.32 9.40
N GLY A 75 -4.88 -17.81 10.49
CA GLY A 75 -5.80 -18.97 10.48
C GLY A 75 -7.29 -18.61 10.52
N TYR A 76 -7.63 -17.32 10.44
CA TYR A 76 -9.02 -16.89 10.57
C TYR A 76 -9.90 -17.36 9.43
N ASN A 77 -11.13 -17.76 9.77
CA ASN A 77 -12.18 -18.02 8.79
C ASN A 77 -12.85 -16.71 8.35
N GLU A 78 -13.73 -16.77 7.32
CA GLU A 78 -14.39 -15.61 6.73
C GLU A 78 -15.19 -14.76 7.75
N ARG A 79 -15.83 -15.40 8.74
CA ARG A 79 -16.59 -14.68 9.78
C ARG A 79 -15.69 -13.91 10.73
N GLN A 80 -14.56 -14.50 11.13
CA GLN A 80 -13.56 -13.86 11.96
C GLN A 80 -12.86 -12.73 11.22
N MET A 81 -12.59 -12.91 9.92
CA MET A 81 -12.00 -11.88 9.07
C MET A 81 -12.93 -10.70 8.79
N ALA A 82 -14.23 -10.86 8.89
CA ALA A 82 -15.18 -9.79 8.56
C ALA A 82 -14.97 -8.51 9.38
N SER A 83 -14.69 -8.64 10.69
CA SER A 83 -14.37 -7.50 11.56
C SER A 83 -12.98 -6.91 11.25
N ILE A 84 -12.00 -7.76 10.93
CA ILE A 84 -10.62 -7.35 10.63
C ILE A 84 -10.58 -6.63 9.27
N ARG A 85 -11.34 -7.08 8.28
CA ARG A 85 -11.42 -6.44 6.96
C ARG A 85 -11.92 -5.00 7.00
N ARG A 86 -12.73 -4.65 8.00
CA ARG A 86 -13.13 -3.27 8.24
C ARG A 86 -11.91 -2.42 8.64
N ASP A 87 -11.09 -2.94 9.53
CA ASP A 87 -9.92 -2.23 10.07
C ASP A 87 -8.73 -2.20 9.09
N MET A 88 -8.67 -3.14 8.14
CA MET A 88 -7.55 -3.32 7.21
C MET A 88 -8.02 -3.20 5.76
N GLN A 89 -7.58 -2.18 5.06
CA GLN A 89 -8.00 -1.86 3.70
C GLN A 89 -6.82 -1.83 2.72
N ILE A 90 -7.14 -1.76 1.41
CA ILE A 90 -6.15 -1.65 0.34
C ILE A 90 -6.52 -0.54 -0.64
N ILE A 91 -5.51 0.22 -1.06
CA ILE A 91 -5.55 1.12 -2.21
C ILE A 91 -4.72 0.45 -3.30
N PHE A 92 -5.34 0.15 -4.44
CA PHE A 92 -4.73 -0.61 -5.52
C PHE A 92 -3.89 0.26 -6.47
N GLN A 93 -2.94 -0.37 -7.13
CA GLN A 93 -2.04 0.21 -8.12
C GLN A 93 -2.78 0.80 -9.32
N ASP A 94 -3.73 0.05 -9.89
CA ASP A 94 -4.53 0.48 -11.02
C ASP A 94 -5.94 0.88 -10.56
N PRO A 95 -6.22 2.19 -10.49
CA PRO A 95 -7.54 2.65 -10.11
C PRO A 95 -8.62 2.29 -11.14
N PHE A 96 -8.24 2.05 -12.41
CA PHE A 96 -9.21 1.68 -13.44
C PHE A 96 -9.75 0.25 -13.24
N SER A 97 -8.89 -0.73 -13.05
CA SER A 97 -9.30 -2.11 -12.86
C SER A 97 -9.91 -2.37 -11.48
N SER A 98 -9.64 -1.51 -10.49
CA SER A 98 -10.13 -1.66 -9.11
C SER A 98 -11.54 -1.12 -8.89
N LEU A 99 -12.07 -0.31 -9.79
CA LEU A 99 -13.41 0.29 -9.69
C LEU A 99 -14.38 -0.42 -10.64
N ASN A 100 -15.60 -0.69 -10.15
CA ASN A 100 -16.65 -1.25 -11.00
C ASN A 100 -17.13 -0.19 -12.01
N PRO A 101 -16.91 -0.37 -13.33
CA PRO A 101 -17.23 0.64 -14.33
C PRO A 101 -18.74 0.87 -14.54
N ARG A 102 -19.59 0.01 -13.95
CA ARG A 102 -21.05 0.09 -14.04
C ARG A 102 -21.69 0.81 -12.84
N MET A 103 -20.89 1.23 -11.88
CA MET A 103 -21.34 1.95 -10.69
C MET A 103 -20.93 3.42 -10.78
N THR A 104 -21.77 4.29 -10.23
CA THR A 104 -21.44 5.71 -10.08
C THR A 104 -20.39 5.90 -8.97
N VAL A 105 -19.73 7.05 -8.96
CA VAL A 105 -18.78 7.43 -7.89
C VAL A 105 -19.43 7.28 -6.51
N ARG A 106 -20.65 7.82 -6.34
CA ARG A 106 -21.43 7.71 -5.11
C ARG A 106 -21.63 6.26 -4.70
N ASP A 107 -22.04 5.39 -5.61
CA ASP A 107 -22.28 3.99 -5.31
C ASP A 107 -21.01 3.22 -4.94
N ILE A 108 -19.90 3.49 -5.63
CA ILE A 108 -18.61 2.88 -5.33
C ILE A 108 -18.14 3.21 -3.89
N ILE A 109 -18.30 4.47 -3.46
CA ILE A 109 -17.93 4.91 -2.12
C ILE A 109 -18.94 4.40 -1.08
N ALA A 110 -20.22 4.31 -1.43
CA ALA A 110 -21.28 3.83 -0.55
C ALA A 110 -21.25 2.31 -0.34
N GLU A 111 -20.71 1.53 -1.29
CA GLU A 111 -20.73 0.06 -1.25
C GLU A 111 -20.14 -0.51 0.05
N PRO A 112 -18.91 -0.16 0.50
CA PRO A 112 -18.38 -0.68 1.75
C PRO A 112 -19.18 -0.26 2.97
N ILE A 113 -19.80 0.92 2.98
CA ILE A 113 -20.69 1.38 4.08
C ILE A 113 -21.91 0.46 4.18
N ARG A 114 -22.53 0.12 3.02
CA ARG A 114 -23.69 -0.79 2.94
C ARG A 114 -23.31 -2.21 3.36
N VAL A 115 -22.21 -2.74 2.85
CA VAL A 115 -21.72 -4.11 3.15
C VAL A 115 -21.41 -4.27 4.63
N CYS A 116 -20.75 -3.28 5.23
CA CYS A 116 -20.42 -3.28 6.66
C CYS A 116 -21.58 -2.84 7.56
N LYS A 117 -22.73 -2.47 6.99
CA LYS A 117 -23.95 -2.02 7.72
C LYS A 117 -23.65 -0.89 8.72
N LEU A 118 -22.87 0.10 8.29
CA LEU A 118 -22.41 1.20 9.16
C LEU A 118 -23.47 2.29 9.37
N CYS A 119 -24.51 2.32 8.52
CA CYS A 119 -25.59 3.31 8.54
C CYS A 119 -26.94 2.62 8.38
N HIS A 120 -28.00 3.26 8.89
CA HIS A 120 -29.35 2.69 8.93
C HIS A 120 -30.26 3.11 7.75
N GLY A 121 -29.80 3.98 6.86
CA GLY A 121 -30.60 4.44 5.71
C GLY A 121 -29.77 5.12 4.62
N ASN A 122 -30.38 5.27 3.43
CA ASN A 122 -29.66 5.87 2.29
C ASN A 122 -29.26 7.34 2.53
N ALA A 123 -30.07 8.12 3.26
CA ALA A 123 -29.75 9.50 3.55
C ALA A 123 -28.44 9.64 4.36
N GLU A 124 -28.28 8.82 5.40
CA GLU A 124 -27.08 8.79 6.24
C GLU A 124 -25.85 8.30 5.43
N ILE A 125 -26.05 7.27 4.57
CA ILE A 125 -25.00 6.78 3.68
C ILE A 125 -24.52 7.89 2.75
N TYR A 126 -25.44 8.63 2.12
CA TYR A 126 -25.09 9.68 1.17
C TYR A 126 -24.42 10.88 1.84
N GLU A 127 -24.89 11.30 3.02
CA GLU A 127 -24.20 12.34 3.81
C GLU A 127 -22.75 11.93 4.13
N ARG A 128 -22.53 10.66 4.46
CA ARG A 128 -21.18 10.13 4.72
C ARG A 128 -20.33 10.08 3.44
N VAL A 129 -20.92 9.72 2.30
CA VAL A 129 -20.26 9.75 0.99
C VAL A 129 -19.84 11.17 0.63
N ASP A 130 -20.72 12.16 0.81
CA ASP A 130 -20.42 13.56 0.51
C ASP A 130 -19.22 14.05 1.36
N LYS A 131 -19.21 13.76 2.67
CA LYS A 131 -18.07 14.07 3.55
C LYS A 131 -16.76 13.39 3.11
N LEU A 132 -16.84 12.16 2.61
CA LEU A 132 -15.66 11.44 2.09
C LEU A 132 -15.18 12.03 0.77
N MET A 133 -16.09 12.42 -0.13
CA MET A 133 -15.74 13.10 -1.38
C MET A 133 -15.02 14.42 -1.09
N ASP A 134 -15.53 15.22 -0.19
CA ASP A 134 -14.90 16.48 0.23
C ASP A 134 -13.50 16.22 0.83
N LYS A 135 -13.39 15.22 1.71
CA LYS A 135 -12.13 14.86 2.38
C LYS A 135 -11.03 14.45 1.41
N VAL A 136 -11.38 13.79 0.30
CA VAL A 136 -10.41 13.43 -0.74
C VAL A 136 -10.28 14.50 -1.85
N GLY A 137 -10.94 15.64 -1.71
CA GLY A 137 -10.92 16.72 -2.68
C GLY A 137 -11.59 16.36 -4.02
N LEU A 138 -12.67 15.59 -3.98
CA LEU A 138 -13.48 15.21 -5.14
C LEU A 138 -14.78 16.03 -5.14
N ALA A 139 -14.93 16.92 -6.12
CA ALA A 139 -16.10 17.82 -6.18
C ALA A 139 -17.41 17.03 -6.30
N SER A 140 -18.47 17.48 -5.58
CA SER A 140 -19.78 16.84 -5.51
C SER A 140 -20.44 16.65 -6.87
N ARG A 141 -20.17 17.52 -7.87
CA ARG A 141 -20.68 17.35 -9.24
C ARG A 141 -20.29 16.02 -9.91
N PHE A 142 -19.29 15.31 -9.39
CA PHE A 142 -18.85 14.01 -9.91
C PHE A 142 -19.57 12.82 -9.27
N GLU A 143 -20.46 13.04 -8.32
CA GLU A 143 -21.14 11.96 -7.57
C GLU A 143 -21.87 10.94 -8.45
N ASN A 144 -22.48 11.42 -9.55
CA ASN A 144 -23.23 10.60 -10.49
C ASN A 144 -22.40 10.20 -11.74
N ALA A 145 -21.13 10.63 -11.82
CA ALA A 145 -20.24 10.23 -12.90
C ALA A 145 -19.80 8.76 -12.78
N TYR A 146 -19.46 8.17 -13.90
CA TYR A 146 -18.88 6.84 -13.95
C TYR A 146 -17.34 6.91 -13.99
N PRO A 147 -16.62 5.88 -13.51
CA PRO A 147 -15.14 5.89 -13.51
C PRO A 147 -14.51 6.19 -14.88
N HIS A 148 -15.08 5.71 -15.96
CA HIS A 148 -14.55 5.92 -17.31
C HIS A 148 -14.64 7.37 -17.81
N GLU A 149 -15.47 8.21 -17.19
CA GLU A 149 -15.62 9.64 -17.50
C GLU A 149 -14.57 10.52 -16.78
N LEU A 150 -13.76 9.94 -15.91
CA LEU A 150 -12.82 10.65 -15.03
C LEU A 150 -11.36 10.35 -15.40
N ASP A 151 -10.47 11.29 -15.09
CA ASP A 151 -9.02 11.09 -15.19
C ASP A 151 -8.44 10.16 -14.10
N GLY A 152 -7.19 9.77 -14.26
CA GLY A 152 -6.51 8.87 -13.34
C GLY A 152 -6.44 9.39 -11.90
N GLY A 153 -6.19 10.68 -11.71
CA GLY A 153 -6.11 11.29 -10.38
C GLY A 153 -7.46 11.27 -9.64
N ARG A 154 -8.57 11.57 -10.35
CA ARG A 154 -9.91 11.47 -9.77
C ARG A 154 -10.30 10.03 -9.45
N ARG A 155 -9.98 9.08 -10.33
CA ARG A 155 -10.20 7.64 -10.05
C ARG A 155 -9.44 7.19 -8.82
N GLN A 156 -8.18 7.64 -8.64
CA GLN A 156 -7.41 7.31 -7.45
C GLN A 156 -8.04 7.89 -6.19
N ARG A 157 -8.53 9.12 -6.22
CA ARG A 157 -9.29 9.73 -5.10
C ARG A 157 -10.56 8.94 -4.75
N ILE A 158 -11.25 8.37 -5.73
CA ILE A 158 -12.41 7.48 -5.50
C ILE A 158 -11.94 6.21 -4.78
N GLY A 159 -10.84 5.58 -5.22
CA GLY A 159 -10.25 4.41 -4.58
C GLY A 159 -9.85 4.67 -3.12
N ILE A 160 -9.27 5.85 -2.85
CA ILE A 160 -8.93 6.31 -1.50
C ILE A 160 -10.20 6.51 -0.67
N ALA A 161 -11.21 7.23 -1.18
CA ALA A 161 -12.48 7.46 -0.49
C ALA A 161 -13.19 6.14 -0.15
N ARG A 162 -13.19 5.18 -1.08
CA ARG A 162 -13.73 3.83 -0.86
C ARG A 162 -13.02 3.10 0.28
N ALA A 163 -11.69 3.16 0.33
CA ALA A 163 -10.92 2.55 1.40
C ALA A 163 -11.22 3.21 2.77
N LEU A 164 -11.39 4.52 2.81
CA LEU A 164 -11.71 5.29 4.02
C LEU A 164 -13.15 5.12 4.51
N ALA A 165 -14.06 4.64 3.66
CA ALA A 165 -15.50 4.57 3.93
C ALA A 165 -15.86 3.73 5.17
N VAL A 166 -15.00 2.79 5.55
CA VAL A 166 -15.16 1.93 6.72
C VAL A 166 -14.34 2.37 7.95
N GLU A 167 -13.66 3.53 7.89
CA GLU A 167 -12.78 4.06 8.94
C GLU A 167 -11.69 3.06 9.36
N PRO A 168 -10.82 2.67 8.43
CA PRO A 168 -9.78 1.68 8.69
C PRO A 168 -8.72 2.22 9.65
N LYS A 169 -7.97 1.31 10.29
CA LYS A 169 -6.78 1.62 11.09
C LYS A 169 -5.50 1.38 10.31
N PHE A 170 -5.54 0.47 9.34
CA PHE A 170 -4.41 0.08 8.53
C PHE A 170 -4.77 0.04 7.04
N ILE A 171 -3.93 0.63 6.19
CA ILE A 171 -4.11 0.61 4.74
C ILE A 171 -2.82 0.16 4.07
N VAL A 172 -2.92 -0.84 3.20
CA VAL A 172 -1.87 -1.18 2.24
C VAL A 172 -2.07 -0.30 1.00
N CYS A 173 -1.11 0.57 0.71
CA CYS A 173 -1.05 1.37 -0.51
C CYS A 173 -0.17 0.64 -1.52
N ASP A 174 -0.78 -0.15 -2.42
CA ASP A 174 -0.06 -0.97 -3.42
C ASP A 174 0.20 -0.12 -4.66
N GLU A 175 1.38 0.50 -4.76
CA GLU A 175 1.81 1.43 -5.82
C GLU A 175 0.79 2.53 -6.17
N PRO A 176 0.27 3.29 -5.19
CA PRO A 176 -0.93 4.12 -5.36
C PRO A 176 -0.77 5.31 -6.31
N VAL A 177 0.45 5.58 -6.78
CA VAL A 177 0.77 6.74 -7.65
C VAL A 177 1.50 6.35 -8.94
N SER A 178 1.87 5.08 -9.13
CA SER A 178 2.75 4.66 -10.24
C SER A 178 2.17 4.90 -11.64
N ALA A 179 0.85 4.90 -11.79
CA ALA A 179 0.15 5.11 -13.06
C ALA A 179 -0.28 6.57 -13.31
N LEU A 180 0.20 7.53 -12.50
CA LEU A 180 -0.22 8.92 -12.54
C LEU A 180 0.91 9.84 -13.00
N ASP A 181 0.56 11.00 -13.57
CA ASP A 181 1.51 12.06 -13.89
C ASP A 181 2.17 12.64 -12.64
N VAL A 182 3.42 13.09 -12.73
CA VAL A 182 4.24 13.57 -11.61
C VAL A 182 3.54 14.62 -10.74
N SER A 183 2.82 15.57 -11.36
CA SER A 183 2.08 16.60 -10.61
C SER A 183 0.91 16.02 -9.82
N ILE A 184 0.22 15.03 -10.35
CA ILE A 184 -0.89 14.34 -9.70
C ILE A 184 -0.35 13.39 -8.61
N GLN A 185 0.79 12.73 -8.85
CA GLN A 185 1.47 11.92 -7.82
C GLN A 185 1.71 12.72 -6.54
N ALA A 186 2.29 13.94 -6.66
CA ALA A 186 2.53 14.81 -5.52
C ALA A 186 1.24 15.18 -4.76
N GLN A 187 0.15 15.45 -5.49
CA GLN A 187 -1.15 15.75 -4.86
C GLN A 187 -1.73 14.54 -4.09
N ILE A 188 -1.62 13.32 -4.65
CA ILE A 188 -2.10 12.12 -3.98
C ILE A 188 -1.24 11.77 -2.77
N LEU A 189 0.08 11.97 -2.84
CA LEU A 189 0.98 11.75 -1.70
C LEU A 189 0.67 12.72 -0.55
N ASN A 190 0.50 14.01 -0.84
CA ASN A 190 0.11 15.00 0.17
C ASN A 190 -1.25 14.64 0.79
N LEU A 191 -2.24 14.27 -0.04
CA LEU A 191 -3.54 13.81 0.44
C LEU A 191 -3.41 12.62 1.42
N LEU A 192 -2.58 11.61 1.09
CA LEU A 192 -2.38 10.45 1.98
C LEU A 192 -1.71 10.84 3.30
N MET A 193 -0.75 11.78 3.27
CA MET A 193 -0.10 12.30 4.48
C MET A 193 -1.07 13.10 5.36
N ASP A 194 -1.89 13.96 4.76
CA ASP A 194 -2.91 14.73 5.47
C ASP A 194 -3.94 13.79 6.12
N LEU A 195 -4.42 12.79 5.37
CA LEU A 195 -5.33 11.76 5.88
C LEU A 195 -4.72 10.95 7.02
N GLN A 196 -3.41 10.64 6.96
CA GLN A 196 -2.70 9.96 8.03
C GLN A 196 -2.70 10.79 9.31
N SER A 197 -2.36 12.07 9.19
CA SER A 197 -2.32 13.00 10.31
C SER A 197 -3.71 13.19 10.94
N ASP A 198 -4.73 13.39 10.11
CA ASP A 198 -6.09 13.71 10.56
C ASP A 198 -6.81 12.51 11.20
N MET A 199 -6.55 11.30 10.70
CA MET A 199 -7.27 10.09 11.08
C MET A 199 -6.43 9.10 11.88
N GLY A 200 -5.13 9.37 12.11
CA GLY A 200 -4.21 8.46 12.79
C GLY A 200 -3.98 7.14 12.02
N LEU A 201 -4.02 7.19 10.68
CA LEU A 201 -3.91 6.00 9.85
C LEU A 201 -2.50 5.41 9.90
N THR A 202 -2.44 4.09 9.77
CA THR A 202 -1.19 3.34 9.64
C THR A 202 -1.07 2.85 8.21
N TYR A 203 0.09 3.07 7.58
CA TYR A 203 0.29 2.67 6.19
C TYR A 203 1.39 1.61 6.02
N MET A 204 1.16 0.69 5.10
CA MET A 204 2.19 -0.04 4.38
C MET A 204 2.23 0.49 2.95
N PHE A 205 3.24 1.30 2.64
CA PHE A 205 3.35 2.00 1.36
C PHE A 205 4.32 1.26 0.43
N ILE A 206 3.76 0.58 -0.57
CA ILE A 206 4.51 -0.18 -1.56
C ILE A 206 4.80 0.69 -2.78
N THR A 207 6.06 0.78 -3.18
CA THR A 207 6.47 1.49 -4.39
C THR A 207 7.83 0.97 -4.88
N HIS A 208 8.14 1.21 -6.14
CA HIS A 208 9.48 1.04 -6.69
C HIS A 208 10.28 2.36 -6.71
N ASP A 209 9.66 3.49 -6.38
CA ASP A 209 10.30 4.81 -6.34
C ASP A 209 10.78 5.14 -4.91
N LEU A 210 12.10 5.10 -4.74
CA LEU A 210 12.75 5.42 -3.48
C LEU A 210 12.61 6.91 -3.07
N SER A 211 12.44 7.81 -4.03
CA SER A 211 12.24 9.23 -3.74
C SER A 211 10.88 9.47 -3.06
N VAL A 212 9.86 8.77 -3.54
CA VAL A 212 8.50 8.80 -2.98
C VAL A 212 8.52 8.25 -1.55
N VAL A 213 9.13 7.09 -1.35
CA VAL A 213 9.11 6.43 -0.04
C VAL A 213 9.88 7.20 1.02
N LYS A 214 10.95 7.89 0.64
CA LYS A 214 11.69 8.77 1.55
C LYS A 214 10.80 9.86 2.17
N HIS A 215 9.87 10.35 1.38
CA HIS A 215 9.03 11.48 1.79
C HIS A 215 7.89 11.08 2.72
N ILE A 216 7.31 9.88 2.53
CA ILE A 216 6.11 9.45 3.25
C ILE A 216 6.39 8.47 4.40
N SER A 217 7.56 7.82 4.44
CA SER A 217 7.80 6.68 5.33
C SER A 217 8.64 7.03 6.56
N ASN A 218 8.26 6.45 7.71
CA ASN A 218 9.07 6.49 8.93
C ASN A 218 10.22 5.45 8.87
N GLU A 219 9.90 4.25 8.40
CA GLU A 219 10.83 3.15 8.19
C GLU A 219 10.69 2.60 6.77
N ILE A 220 11.76 2.04 6.24
CA ILE A 220 11.77 1.42 4.93
C ILE A 220 12.26 -0.03 5.05
N ALA A 221 11.52 -0.95 4.42
CA ALA A 221 11.88 -2.34 4.22
C ALA A 221 12.23 -2.55 2.74
N VAL A 222 13.44 -3.01 2.48
CA VAL A 222 13.93 -3.32 1.13
C VAL A 222 13.68 -4.79 0.85
N MET A 223 12.90 -5.09 -0.17
CA MET A 223 12.57 -6.44 -0.61
C MET A 223 13.41 -6.85 -1.82
N TYR A 224 13.99 -8.05 -1.75
CA TYR A 224 14.74 -8.67 -2.83
C TYR A 224 14.44 -10.17 -2.86
N LEU A 225 13.99 -10.69 -4.01
CA LEU A 225 13.70 -12.12 -4.23
C LEU A 225 12.84 -12.74 -3.10
N GLY A 226 11.75 -12.08 -2.72
CA GLY A 226 10.83 -12.57 -1.69
C GLY A 226 11.26 -12.31 -0.24
N GLN A 227 12.45 -11.81 -0.01
CA GLN A 227 13.01 -11.57 1.33
C GLN A 227 13.12 -10.08 1.66
N CYS A 228 12.99 -9.74 2.94
CA CYS A 228 13.33 -8.41 3.44
C CYS A 228 14.82 -8.39 3.79
N VAL A 229 15.64 -7.78 2.93
CA VAL A 229 17.10 -7.80 3.05
C VAL A 229 17.67 -6.67 3.90
N GLU A 230 16.92 -5.57 4.04
CA GLU A 230 17.29 -4.44 4.89
C GLU A 230 16.02 -3.76 5.42
N ARG A 231 16.00 -3.40 6.70
CA ARG A 231 14.94 -2.59 7.30
C ARG A 231 15.56 -1.60 8.27
N VAL A 232 15.26 -0.32 8.05
CA VAL A 232 15.84 0.76 8.85
C VAL A 232 14.96 2.02 8.76
N ASN A 233 15.17 2.97 9.67
CA ASN A 233 14.58 4.31 9.58
C ASN A 233 14.86 4.94 8.20
N SER A 234 13.89 5.68 7.66
CA SER A 234 13.95 6.27 6.32
C SER A 234 15.24 7.07 6.10
N ASP A 235 15.57 8.03 6.98
CA ASP A 235 16.76 8.87 6.80
C ASP A 235 18.05 8.07 6.77
N ARG A 236 18.19 7.10 7.67
CA ARG A 236 19.37 6.24 7.75
C ARG A 236 19.60 5.39 6.51
N LEU A 237 18.53 4.94 5.84
CA LEU A 237 18.65 4.16 4.60
C LEU A 237 19.38 4.96 3.51
N PHE A 238 19.07 6.26 3.40
CA PHE A 238 19.68 7.13 2.39
C PHE A 238 21.07 7.62 2.76
N GLU A 239 21.37 7.73 4.05
CA GLU A 239 22.68 8.16 4.53
C GLU A 239 23.72 7.02 4.52
N ASN A 240 23.32 5.83 5.01
CA ASN A 240 24.23 4.71 5.20
C ASN A 240 23.56 3.36 4.90
N PRO A 241 23.24 3.05 3.62
CA PRO A 241 22.72 1.75 3.23
C PRO A 241 23.75 0.65 3.50
N LEU A 242 23.30 -0.46 4.09
CA LEU A 242 24.20 -1.56 4.47
C LEU A 242 24.24 -2.64 3.40
N HIS A 243 23.06 -3.09 2.93
CA HIS A 243 22.96 -4.21 2.00
C HIS A 243 23.43 -3.81 0.58
N PRO A 244 24.23 -4.66 -0.12
CA PRO A 244 24.71 -4.35 -1.48
C PRO A 244 23.58 -4.02 -2.48
N TYR A 245 22.46 -4.72 -2.41
CA TYR A 245 21.29 -4.46 -3.26
C TYR A 245 20.69 -3.09 -2.98
N THR A 246 20.57 -2.68 -1.71
CA THR A 246 20.10 -1.32 -1.34
C THR A 246 21.01 -0.24 -1.91
N LYS A 247 22.33 -0.45 -1.83
CA LYS A 247 23.33 0.47 -2.42
C LYS A 247 23.14 0.60 -3.93
N ALA A 248 22.90 -0.52 -4.61
CA ALA A 248 22.67 -0.52 -6.04
C ALA A 248 21.34 0.17 -6.42
N LEU A 249 20.26 -0.07 -5.68
CA LEU A 249 18.98 0.63 -5.88
C LEU A 249 19.13 2.14 -5.71
N LEU A 250 19.79 2.59 -4.65
CA LEU A 250 20.03 4.01 -4.39
C LEU A 250 20.93 4.65 -5.46
N ALA A 251 21.94 3.92 -5.95
CA ALA A 251 22.82 4.39 -7.02
C ALA A 251 22.08 4.55 -8.37
N ALA A 252 20.99 3.84 -8.57
CA ALA A 252 20.16 3.93 -9.78
C ALA A 252 19.25 5.17 -9.80
N ILE A 253 19.03 5.83 -8.65
CA ILE A 253 18.22 7.06 -8.59
C ILE A 253 18.90 8.16 -9.41
N PRO A 254 18.22 8.78 -10.40
CA PRO A 254 18.78 9.90 -11.13
C PRO A 254 18.91 11.12 -10.20
N ILE A 255 20.12 11.39 -9.73
CA ILE A 255 20.37 12.64 -9.01
C ILE A 255 20.58 13.73 -10.06
N PRO A 256 19.80 14.80 -10.08
CA PRO A 256 20.07 15.95 -10.95
C PRO A 256 21.29 16.70 -10.43
N LYS A 257 22.49 16.16 -10.68
CA LYS A 257 23.77 16.84 -10.40
C LYS A 257 24.40 17.22 -11.74
N LEU A 258 24.74 18.50 -11.86
CA LEU A 258 25.57 19.08 -12.92
C LEU A 258 27.04 18.57 -12.92
N MET A 259 27.34 17.45 -12.26
CA MET A 259 28.70 16.88 -12.20
C MET A 259 28.81 15.60 -13.03
N PRO A 260 29.93 15.40 -13.75
CA PRO A 260 30.14 14.20 -14.57
C PRO A 260 30.14 12.93 -13.70
N ARG A 261 29.27 11.98 -14.02
CA ARG A 261 29.22 10.65 -13.42
C ARG A 261 30.54 9.92 -13.60
N LYS A 262 31.19 9.46 -12.55
CA LYS A 262 32.21 8.41 -12.64
C LYS A 262 31.54 7.14 -13.18
N ARG A 263 31.83 6.78 -14.43
CA ARG A 263 31.37 5.53 -15.04
C ARG A 263 32.02 4.36 -14.28
N GLY A 264 31.22 3.43 -13.75
CA GLY A 264 31.72 2.13 -13.34
C GLY A 264 31.36 1.59 -11.96
N ALA A 265 30.59 2.28 -11.11
CA ALA A 265 30.22 1.74 -9.80
C ALA A 265 28.74 1.40 -9.76
N GLY A 266 28.42 0.13 -9.58
CA GLY A 266 27.12 -0.31 -9.08
C GLY A 266 26.13 -0.93 -10.07
N ILE A 267 26.58 -1.50 -11.20
CA ILE A 267 25.66 -2.29 -12.06
C ILE A 267 25.61 -3.72 -11.52
N ILE A 268 24.46 -4.13 -10.98
CA ILE A 268 24.16 -5.54 -10.71
C ILE A 268 23.93 -6.21 -12.07
N LYS A 269 24.77 -7.21 -12.40
CA LYS A 269 24.55 -8.04 -13.59
C LYS A 269 23.68 -9.22 -13.20
N GLY A 270 22.48 -9.30 -13.76
CA GLY A 270 21.54 -10.41 -13.60
C GLY A 270 20.10 -9.95 -13.82
N GLU A 271 19.28 -10.82 -14.35
CA GLU A 271 17.82 -10.64 -14.43
C GLU A 271 17.20 -11.26 -13.18
N VAL A 272 16.18 -10.60 -12.64
CA VAL A 272 15.30 -11.18 -11.60
C VAL A 272 14.39 -12.16 -12.32
N SER A 273 14.64 -13.45 -12.18
CA SER A 273 13.86 -14.53 -12.80
C SER A 273 12.69 -14.95 -11.90
#